data_5f037361c52966e26cec98c2e1c34a7b
#
_entry.id   5f037361c52966e26cec98c2e1c34a7b
#
_cell.length_a   1.000
_cell.length_b   1.000
_cell.length_c   1.000
_cell.angle_alpha   90.00
_cell.angle_beta   90.00
_cell.angle_gamma   90.00
#
_symmetry.space_group_name_H-M   'P 1'
#
loop_
_entity.id
_entity.type
_entity.pdbx_description
1 polymer ?
#
loop_
_entity_poly.entity_id
_entity_poly.type
_entity_poly.pdbx_seq_one_letter_code
_entity_poly.pdbx_strand_id
1 'polypeptide(L)'
;MISFFHHAAVALDLSEASDLIVECVSSFQNLGTKKITLVTVLPVPFENEGTELDTSKEQKQLGEYQKALEKAGFEVDIHIRSGLHYYPPTEILTAANEVNADFVVISNRGQSKVLELLSGGTSTELLQRSKLPVYLINLDVQKDSEKAGGRFLTLPQPCSEAVRHVLYATDFSDSAYRTYKVLRDMEGAGIVDKISMIHVQGHHAIAIKDPVSRDRLTEQNREQLDRIRNKLSDRTREDTDLIITFGTPGKEIVDTAKERNATMIMMGSQGEGYVQELFLGSVSSKVTRLSDVPVLLIPAEQEKEES
;
A
#
# COMPACT_ATOMS: atom_id res chain seq x y z
N MET A 1 19.65 3.45 -12.66
CA MET A 1 18.70 2.51 -12.02
C MET A 1 17.93 3.32 -10.99
N ILE A 2 16.70 3.72 -11.27
CA ILE A 2 15.88 4.49 -10.33
C ILE A 2 15.32 3.47 -9.36
N SER A 3 15.87 3.42 -8.16
CA SER A 3 15.39 2.52 -7.10
C SER A 3 14.24 3.21 -6.36
N PHE A 4 13.00 2.91 -6.73
CA PHE A 4 11.81 3.46 -6.07
C PHE A 4 11.54 2.85 -4.68
N PHE A 5 12.21 1.76 -4.31
CA PHE A 5 11.93 1.01 -3.08
C PHE A 5 13.21 0.62 -2.34
N HIS A 6 14.25 1.43 -2.43
CA HIS A 6 15.53 1.13 -1.80
C HIS A 6 15.47 1.27 -0.28
N HIS A 7 14.77 2.28 0.23
CA HIS A 7 14.67 2.57 1.65
C HIS A 7 13.21 2.62 2.12
N ALA A 8 12.82 1.70 2.99
CA ALA A 8 11.50 1.61 3.59
C ALA A 8 11.45 2.28 4.98
N ALA A 9 10.48 3.14 5.23
CA ALA A 9 10.07 3.52 6.58
C ALA A 9 8.93 2.60 7.03
N VAL A 10 9.18 1.74 8.01
CA VAL A 10 8.23 0.72 8.48
C VAL A 10 7.63 1.17 9.80
N ALA A 11 6.34 1.51 9.79
CA ALA A 11 5.62 1.96 10.97
C ALA A 11 5.17 0.76 11.82
N LEU A 12 5.60 0.73 13.07
CA LEU A 12 5.30 -0.30 14.04
C LEU A 12 4.67 0.31 15.30
N ASP A 13 3.59 -0.28 15.76
CA ASP A 13 2.93 0.09 17.02
C ASP A 13 3.26 -0.87 18.18
N LEU A 14 4.17 -1.81 17.93
CA LEU A 14 4.64 -2.83 18.85
C LEU A 14 3.54 -3.78 19.38
N SER A 15 2.43 -3.88 18.64
CA SER A 15 1.38 -4.87 18.85
C SER A 15 1.70 -6.21 18.16
N GLU A 16 0.80 -7.19 18.27
CA GLU A 16 0.85 -8.45 17.53
C GLU A 16 0.98 -8.24 16.00
N ALA A 17 0.42 -7.16 15.46
CA ALA A 17 0.56 -6.81 14.06
C ALA A 17 2.01 -6.54 13.66
N SER A 18 2.84 -6.00 14.58
CA SER A 18 4.24 -5.67 14.31
C SER A 18 5.08 -6.88 13.98
N ASP A 19 4.83 -8.02 14.61
CA ASP A 19 5.54 -9.28 14.32
C ASP A 19 5.28 -9.71 12.85
N LEU A 20 4.02 -9.64 12.41
CA LEU A 20 3.63 -9.98 11.04
C LEU A 20 4.14 -8.97 10.00
N ILE A 21 4.20 -7.68 10.37
CA ILE A 21 4.80 -6.65 9.51
C ILE A 21 6.29 -6.95 9.31
N VAL A 22 7.02 -7.26 10.37
CA VAL A 22 8.46 -7.59 10.31
C VAL A 22 8.70 -8.87 9.51
N GLU A 23 7.87 -9.89 9.69
CA GLU A 23 7.89 -11.10 8.86
C GLU A 23 7.72 -10.76 7.39
N CYS A 24 6.71 -9.96 7.05
CA CYS A 24 6.44 -9.52 5.69
C CYS A 24 7.64 -8.75 5.09
N VAL A 25 8.13 -7.75 5.81
CA VAL A 25 9.22 -6.86 5.38
C VAL A 25 10.54 -7.62 5.19
N SER A 26 10.74 -8.74 5.88
CA SER A 26 11.93 -9.60 5.71
C SER A 26 12.12 -10.10 4.27
N SER A 27 11.06 -10.09 3.44
CA SER A 27 11.09 -10.48 2.04
C SER A 27 11.25 -9.32 1.04
N PHE A 28 11.37 -8.08 1.52
CA PHE A 28 11.37 -6.88 0.66
C PHE A 28 12.64 -6.71 -0.19
N GLN A 29 13.64 -7.57 -0.02
CA GLN A 29 14.71 -7.69 -1.01
C GLN A 29 14.15 -7.97 -2.42
N ASN A 30 13.02 -8.67 -2.50
CA ASN A 30 12.31 -8.92 -3.76
C ASN A 30 11.77 -7.64 -4.41
N LEU A 31 11.56 -6.58 -3.62
CA LEU A 31 11.23 -5.22 -4.10
C LEU A 31 12.46 -4.38 -4.44
N GLY A 32 13.67 -4.88 -4.16
CA GLY A 32 14.92 -4.13 -4.29
C GLY A 32 15.28 -3.31 -3.05
N THR A 33 14.56 -3.47 -1.94
CA THR A 33 14.83 -2.78 -0.67
C THR A 33 16.15 -3.26 -0.07
N LYS A 34 16.97 -2.32 0.40
CA LYS A 34 18.24 -2.58 1.07
C LYS A 34 18.31 -1.99 2.46
N LYS A 35 17.57 -0.90 2.66
CA LYS A 35 17.53 -0.18 3.94
C LYS A 35 16.12 -0.12 4.50
N ILE A 36 16.01 -0.30 5.82
CA ILE A 36 14.77 -0.25 6.58
C ILE A 36 14.96 0.67 7.77
N THR A 37 14.07 1.62 7.96
CA THR A 37 13.97 2.36 9.23
C THR A 37 12.69 1.93 9.93
N LEU A 38 12.84 1.32 11.11
CA LEU A 38 11.72 0.97 11.99
C LEU A 38 11.26 2.23 12.72
N VAL A 39 10.04 2.67 12.47
CA VAL A 39 9.46 3.89 13.06
C VAL A 39 8.40 3.52 14.07
N THR A 40 8.58 3.98 15.31
CA THR A 40 7.57 3.84 16.38
C THR A 40 7.26 5.22 16.96
N VAL A 41 5.99 5.53 17.14
CA VAL A 41 5.52 6.78 17.73
C VAL A 41 4.88 6.49 19.07
N LEU A 42 5.40 7.13 20.11
CA LEU A 42 4.95 6.98 21.51
C LEU A 42 4.38 8.33 21.98
N PRO A 43 3.06 8.54 21.86
CA PRO A 43 2.44 9.75 22.42
C PRO A 43 2.60 9.78 23.93
N VAL A 44 3.15 10.86 24.47
CA VAL A 44 3.29 11.05 25.92
C VAL A 44 1.97 11.59 26.46
N PRO A 45 1.36 10.96 27.46
CA PRO A 45 0.16 11.48 28.12
C PRO A 45 0.45 12.83 28.78
N PHE A 46 -0.53 13.74 28.78
CA PHE A 46 -0.40 15.09 29.35
C PHE A 46 -0.01 15.07 30.84
N GLU A 47 -0.44 14.05 31.57
CA GLU A 47 -0.13 13.84 32.99
C GLU A 47 1.38 13.63 33.26
N ASN A 48 2.14 13.28 32.22
CA ASN A 48 3.57 13.04 32.27
C ASN A 48 4.40 14.20 31.67
N GLU A 49 3.82 15.41 31.60
CA GLU A 49 4.52 16.58 31.12
C GLU A 49 5.76 16.86 31.97
N GLY A 50 6.93 16.93 31.29
CA GLY A 50 8.23 17.16 31.95
C GLY A 50 8.91 15.90 32.49
N THR A 51 8.31 14.71 32.34
CA THR A 51 8.98 13.45 32.65
C THR A 51 9.58 12.86 31.39
N GLU A 52 10.84 12.42 31.45
CA GLU A 52 11.48 11.69 30.36
C GLU A 52 10.82 10.30 30.26
N LEU A 53 10.29 9.97 29.07
CA LEU A 53 9.63 8.68 28.86
C LEU A 53 10.68 7.57 28.84
N ASP A 54 10.55 6.59 29.72
CA ASP A 54 11.37 5.38 29.65
C ASP A 54 10.93 4.51 28.46
N THR A 55 11.74 4.49 27.43
CA THR A 55 11.52 3.74 26.18
C THR A 55 12.32 2.42 26.13
N SER A 56 12.88 1.97 27.26
CA SER A 56 13.76 0.80 27.31
C SER A 56 13.11 -0.47 26.80
N LYS A 57 11.81 -0.65 27.07
CA LYS A 57 11.03 -1.81 26.61
C LYS A 57 10.85 -1.78 25.09
N GLU A 58 10.48 -0.63 24.55
CA GLU A 58 10.26 -0.42 23.11
C GLU A 58 11.58 -0.56 22.35
N GLN A 59 12.66 0.01 22.88
CA GLN A 59 14.01 -0.13 22.30
C GLN A 59 14.46 -1.59 22.26
N LYS A 60 14.17 -2.36 23.32
CA LYS A 60 14.50 -3.78 23.35
C LYS A 60 13.75 -4.56 22.26
N GLN A 61 12.43 -4.37 22.15
CA GLN A 61 11.60 -5.06 21.16
C GLN A 61 12.01 -4.67 19.73
N LEU A 62 12.22 -3.37 19.46
CA LEU A 62 12.72 -2.89 18.16
C LEU A 62 14.12 -3.44 17.87
N GLY A 63 14.99 -3.58 18.87
CA GLY A 63 16.31 -4.19 18.72
C GLY A 63 16.26 -5.69 18.36
N GLU A 64 15.21 -6.40 18.76
CA GLU A 64 14.98 -7.80 18.34
C GLU A 64 14.55 -7.84 16.86
N TYR A 65 13.65 -6.95 16.42
CA TYR A 65 13.26 -6.79 15.02
C TYR A 65 14.42 -6.35 14.13
N GLN A 66 15.23 -5.39 14.60
CA GLN A 66 16.43 -4.95 13.90
C GLN A 66 17.36 -6.12 13.59
N LYS A 67 17.70 -6.92 14.61
CA LYS A 67 18.58 -8.10 14.44
C LYS A 67 18.01 -9.13 13.48
N ALA A 68 16.68 -9.34 13.48
CA ALA A 68 16.03 -10.26 12.57
C ALA A 68 16.14 -9.79 11.11
N LEU A 69 15.94 -8.50 10.86
CA LEU A 69 16.01 -7.90 9.53
C LEU A 69 17.47 -7.74 9.05
N GLU A 70 18.42 -7.42 9.93
CA GLU A 70 19.85 -7.43 9.61
C GLU A 70 20.33 -8.84 9.20
N LYS A 71 19.86 -9.88 9.91
CA LYS A 71 20.13 -11.27 9.52
C LYS A 71 19.51 -11.62 8.17
N ALA A 72 18.40 -11.00 7.80
CA ALA A 72 17.81 -11.12 6.48
C ALA A 72 18.56 -10.30 5.40
N GLY A 73 19.60 -9.51 5.77
CA GLY A 73 20.49 -8.81 4.86
C GLY A 73 20.14 -7.35 4.60
N PHE A 74 19.33 -6.71 5.45
CA PHE A 74 19.03 -5.28 5.36
C PHE A 74 19.98 -4.44 6.22
N GLU A 75 20.20 -3.19 5.82
CA GLU A 75 20.64 -2.13 6.72
C GLU A 75 19.43 -1.64 7.52
N VAL A 76 19.50 -1.64 8.86
CA VAL A 76 18.33 -1.33 9.68
C VAL A 76 18.62 -0.27 10.73
N ASP A 77 17.84 0.81 10.68
CA ASP A 77 17.84 1.86 11.69
C ASP A 77 16.56 1.81 12.53
N ILE A 78 16.64 2.28 13.78
CA ILE A 78 15.50 2.46 14.67
C ILE A 78 15.25 3.96 14.88
N HIS A 79 14.01 4.39 14.72
CA HIS A 79 13.58 5.76 14.92
C HIS A 79 12.35 5.82 15.83
N ILE A 80 12.60 6.06 17.13
CA ILE A 80 11.53 6.25 18.12
C ILE A 80 11.23 7.73 18.24
N ARG A 81 9.96 8.08 18.04
CA ARG A 81 9.45 9.44 18.24
C ARG A 81 8.56 9.46 19.47
N SER A 82 8.91 10.27 20.45
CA SER A 82 8.10 10.44 21.65
C SER A 82 7.96 11.92 21.99
N GLY A 83 6.78 12.33 22.40
CA GLY A 83 6.53 13.71 22.76
C GLY A 83 5.06 13.98 23.09
N LEU A 84 4.85 15.10 23.82
CA LEU A 84 3.52 15.64 24.06
C LEU A 84 2.87 16.01 22.74
N HIS A 85 1.58 15.69 22.61
CA HIS A 85 0.79 15.99 21.41
C HIS A 85 1.28 15.34 20.10
N TYR A 86 2.22 14.37 20.16
CA TYR A 86 2.64 13.63 18.97
C TYR A 86 1.47 12.83 18.42
N TYR A 87 1.16 13.13 17.16
CA TYR A 87 0.06 12.50 16.43
C TYR A 87 0.64 11.46 15.46
N PRO A 88 0.40 10.15 15.69
CA PRO A 88 1.11 9.09 14.99
C PRO A 88 1.15 9.23 13.46
N PRO A 89 0.06 9.53 12.73
CA PRO A 89 0.13 9.68 11.27
C PRO A 89 1.11 10.77 10.82
N THR A 90 1.12 11.92 11.50
CA THR A 90 2.01 13.03 11.20
C THR A 90 3.46 12.65 11.50
N GLU A 91 3.70 12.07 12.67
CA GLU A 91 5.05 11.74 13.13
C GLU A 91 5.69 10.62 12.30
N ILE A 92 4.91 9.63 11.84
CA ILE A 92 5.39 8.59 10.91
C ILE A 92 5.84 9.22 9.59
N LEU A 93 5.01 10.11 9.01
CA LEU A 93 5.37 10.78 7.75
C LEU A 93 6.56 11.73 7.90
N THR A 94 6.65 12.44 9.04
CA THR A 94 7.78 13.29 9.36
C THR A 94 9.07 12.45 9.46
N ALA A 95 9.03 11.34 10.21
CA ALA A 95 10.16 10.43 10.33
C ALA A 95 10.59 9.88 8.97
N ALA A 96 9.64 9.42 8.14
CA ALA A 96 9.93 8.91 6.80
C ALA A 96 10.63 9.95 5.91
N ASN A 97 10.21 11.22 6.00
CA ASN A 97 10.87 12.32 5.27
C ASN A 97 12.26 12.64 5.83
N GLU A 98 12.44 12.70 7.15
CA GLU A 98 13.71 12.99 7.81
C GLU A 98 14.79 11.96 7.42
N VAL A 99 14.40 10.69 7.31
CA VAL A 99 15.33 9.62 6.91
C VAL A 99 15.44 9.44 5.40
N ASN A 100 14.76 10.27 4.61
CA ASN A 100 14.68 10.17 3.15
C ASN A 100 14.24 8.78 2.68
N ALA A 101 13.18 8.24 3.28
CA ALA A 101 12.61 6.99 2.83
C ALA A 101 11.95 7.14 1.45
N ASP A 102 12.03 6.09 0.63
CA ASP A 102 11.40 6.05 -0.69
C ASP A 102 9.91 5.74 -0.59
N PHE A 103 9.51 5.00 0.43
CA PHE A 103 8.13 4.59 0.67
C PHE A 103 7.88 4.28 2.15
N VAL A 104 6.60 4.25 2.52
CA VAL A 104 6.15 3.92 3.87
C VAL A 104 5.45 2.57 3.87
N VAL A 105 5.72 1.75 4.86
CA VAL A 105 5.06 0.45 5.09
C VAL A 105 4.20 0.53 6.34
N ILE A 106 2.94 0.17 6.18
CA ILE A 106 1.96 0.12 7.26
C ILE A 106 1.10 -1.14 7.12
N SER A 107 0.35 -1.48 8.16
CA SER A 107 -0.72 -2.47 8.07
C SER A 107 -2.11 -1.85 8.24
N ASN A 108 -3.13 -2.56 7.78
CA ASN A 108 -4.52 -2.18 7.98
C ASN A 108 -5.00 -2.37 9.43
N ARG A 109 -4.19 -2.95 10.30
CA ARG A 109 -4.49 -3.26 11.70
C ARG A 109 -3.30 -2.95 12.61
N GLY A 110 -3.60 -2.65 13.87
CA GLY A 110 -2.61 -2.35 14.92
C GLY A 110 -3.18 -2.64 16.31
N GLN A 111 -2.83 -1.85 17.31
CA GLN A 111 -3.25 -2.01 18.73
C GLN A 111 -4.77 -2.02 18.93
N SER A 112 -5.54 -1.43 18.03
CA SER A 112 -6.99 -1.44 18.11
C SER A 112 -7.52 -2.85 17.89
N LYS A 113 -7.92 -3.52 18.96
CA LYS A 113 -8.58 -4.84 18.93
C LYS A 113 -10.01 -4.78 18.36
N VAL A 114 -10.48 -3.62 17.99
CA VAL A 114 -11.82 -3.40 17.49
C VAL A 114 -11.88 -3.83 16.03
N LEU A 115 -12.88 -4.64 15.70
CA LEU A 115 -13.20 -5.19 14.38
C LEU A 115 -13.56 -4.14 13.33
N GLU A 116 -13.38 -2.87 13.60
CA GLU A 116 -13.73 -1.81 12.67
C GLU A 116 -12.64 -1.65 11.63
N LEU A 117 -12.95 -2.23 10.48
CA LEU A 117 -12.29 -2.01 9.20
C LEU A 117 -12.03 -0.50 8.99
N LEU A 118 -10.75 -0.10 9.00
CA LEU A 118 -10.27 1.20 8.47
C LEU A 118 -11.28 2.38 8.57
N SER A 119 -11.85 2.63 9.73
CA SER A 119 -12.65 3.82 9.96
C SER A 119 -11.95 4.74 10.95
N GLY A 120 -11.15 5.68 10.44
CA GLY A 120 -10.58 6.76 11.25
C GLY A 120 -9.29 6.46 12.02
N GLY A 121 -8.59 5.36 11.72
CA GLY A 121 -7.32 5.02 12.38
C GLY A 121 -6.10 5.64 11.70
N THR A 122 -4.94 5.53 12.37
CA THR A 122 -3.61 5.98 11.92
C THR A 122 -3.34 5.61 10.45
N SER A 123 -3.65 4.38 10.05
CA SER A 123 -3.40 3.90 8.69
C SER A 123 -4.22 4.65 7.64
N THR A 124 -5.52 4.87 7.88
CA THR A 124 -6.40 5.61 6.95
C THR A 124 -5.90 7.04 6.74
N GLU A 125 -5.56 7.71 7.82
CA GLU A 125 -5.11 9.09 7.73
C GLU A 125 -3.72 9.21 7.11
N LEU A 126 -2.83 8.25 7.37
CA LEU A 126 -1.53 8.17 6.72
C LEU A 126 -1.69 7.97 5.21
N LEU A 127 -2.58 7.07 4.77
CA LEU A 127 -2.91 6.88 3.36
C LEU A 127 -3.46 8.15 2.69
N GLN A 128 -4.20 8.97 3.44
CA GLN A 128 -4.74 10.24 2.94
C GLN A 128 -3.66 11.32 2.78
N ARG A 129 -2.67 11.35 3.68
CA ARG A 129 -1.71 12.46 3.81
C ARG A 129 -0.34 12.17 3.22
N SER A 130 -0.05 10.90 2.90
CA SER A 130 1.27 10.52 2.40
C SER A 130 1.56 11.09 1.02
N LYS A 131 2.73 11.72 0.90
CA LYS A 131 3.34 12.13 -0.36
C LYS A 131 4.29 11.06 -0.91
N LEU A 132 4.63 10.07 -0.10
CA LEU A 132 5.42 8.91 -0.48
C LEU A 132 4.50 7.75 -0.88
N PRO A 133 4.95 6.86 -1.76
CA PRO A 133 4.29 5.57 -1.97
C PRO A 133 4.01 4.85 -0.64
N VAL A 134 2.85 4.24 -0.52
CA VAL A 134 2.48 3.49 0.69
C VAL A 134 2.22 2.03 0.34
N TYR A 135 3.00 1.15 0.96
CA TYR A 135 2.78 -0.29 0.92
C TYR A 135 1.92 -0.69 2.12
N LEU A 136 0.67 -1.01 1.85
CA LEU A 136 -0.29 -1.46 2.87
C LEU A 136 -0.30 -2.98 2.94
N ILE A 137 0.11 -3.53 4.10
CA ILE A 137 -0.01 -4.95 4.41
C ILE A 137 -1.42 -5.19 4.95
N ASN A 138 -2.19 -6.01 4.25
CA ASN A 138 -3.51 -6.41 4.71
C ASN A 138 -3.39 -7.66 5.59
N LEU A 139 -3.70 -7.49 6.88
CA LEU A 139 -3.78 -8.56 7.87
C LEU A 139 -5.22 -9.03 8.02
N ASP A 140 -5.41 -10.33 8.12
CA ASP A 140 -6.71 -10.96 8.38
C ASP A 140 -6.86 -11.34 9.85
N VAL A 141 -8.11 -11.48 10.31
CA VAL A 141 -8.45 -11.90 11.67
C VAL A 141 -9.04 -13.31 11.62
N GLN A 142 -8.30 -14.25 12.16
CA GLN A 142 -8.75 -15.62 12.30
C GLN A 142 -9.36 -15.84 13.71
N LYS A 143 -10.36 -16.69 13.76
CA LYS A 143 -10.92 -17.15 15.06
C LYS A 143 -10.02 -18.24 15.63
N ASP A 144 -9.70 -18.10 16.91
CA ASP A 144 -9.01 -19.15 17.64
C ASP A 144 -10.01 -20.27 17.96
N SER A 145 -9.79 -21.46 17.39
CA SER A 145 -10.65 -22.63 17.62
C SER A 145 -10.49 -23.21 19.02
N GLU A 146 -9.37 -22.92 19.71
CA GLU A 146 -9.04 -23.48 21.04
C GLU A 146 -9.50 -22.57 22.19
N LYS A 147 -9.69 -21.28 21.92
CA LYS A 147 -10.13 -20.29 22.91
C LYS A 147 -11.47 -19.69 22.54
N ALA A 148 -12.49 -19.92 23.34
CA ALA A 148 -13.81 -19.33 23.12
C ALA A 148 -13.71 -17.79 23.03
N GLY A 149 -13.99 -17.24 21.83
CA GLY A 149 -13.88 -15.81 21.55
C GLY A 149 -12.47 -15.30 21.27
N GLY A 150 -11.44 -16.16 21.26
CA GLY A 150 -10.09 -15.83 20.88
C GLY A 150 -9.97 -15.47 19.39
N ARG A 151 -9.11 -14.53 19.08
CA ARG A 151 -8.80 -14.08 17.72
C ARG A 151 -7.32 -13.77 17.62
N PHE A 152 -6.73 -14.06 16.46
CA PHE A 152 -5.34 -13.74 16.16
C PHE A 152 -5.22 -13.19 14.74
N LEU A 153 -4.16 -12.45 14.49
CA LEU A 153 -3.86 -11.88 13.17
C LEU A 153 -3.05 -12.87 12.35
N THR A 154 -3.28 -12.82 11.03
CA THR A 154 -2.52 -13.63 10.07
C THR A 154 -2.22 -12.82 8.81
N LEU A 155 -1.17 -13.24 8.09
CA LEU A 155 -0.94 -12.83 6.71
C LEU A 155 -1.79 -13.74 5.80
N PRO A 156 -2.68 -13.19 4.96
CA PRO A 156 -3.50 -14.00 4.03
C PRO A 156 -2.67 -14.76 3.01
N GLN A 157 -1.48 -14.25 2.69
CA GLN A 157 -0.51 -14.88 1.80
C GLN A 157 0.93 -14.54 2.20
N PRO A 158 1.93 -15.35 1.80
CA PRO A 158 3.34 -15.05 2.02
C PRO A 158 3.75 -13.75 1.31
N CYS A 159 4.37 -12.82 2.03
CA CYS A 159 4.82 -11.55 1.44
C CYS A 159 5.96 -11.73 0.42
N SER A 160 6.69 -12.84 0.48
CA SER A 160 7.70 -13.20 -0.52
C SER A 160 7.13 -13.37 -1.94
N GLU A 161 5.84 -13.61 -2.06
CA GLU A 161 5.13 -13.74 -3.33
C GLU A 161 4.43 -12.46 -3.78
N ALA A 162 4.52 -11.38 -3.01
CA ALA A 162 3.74 -10.16 -3.24
C ALA A 162 3.91 -9.54 -4.64
N VAL A 163 5.09 -9.69 -5.24
CA VAL A 163 5.39 -9.14 -6.58
C VAL A 163 5.24 -10.14 -7.72
N ARG A 164 4.78 -11.36 -7.42
CA ARG A 164 4.67 -12.42 -8.43
C ARG A 164 3.60 -12.14 -9.48
N HIS A 165 2.45 -11.61 -9.08
CA HIS A 165 1.38 -11.21 -9.99
C HIS A 165 0.75 -9.89 -9.55
N VAL A 166 1.05 -8.82 -10.24
CA VAL A 166 0.53 -7.49 -9.96
C VAL A 166 -0.73 -7.21 -10.76
N LEU A 167 -1.83 -6.85 -10.06
CA LEU A 167 -3.01 -6.25 -10.66
C LEU A 167 -2.86 -4.73 -10.64
N TYR A 168 -2.60 -4.15 -11.80
CA TYR A 168 -2.58 -2.70 -11.98
C TYR A 168 -3.99 -2.19 -12.28
N ALA A 169 -4.55 -1.36 -11.39
CA ALA A 169 -5.84 -0.73 -11.58
C ALA A 169 -5.68 0.71 -12.08
N THR A 170 -6.37 1.04 -13.16
CA THR A 170 -6.27 2.35 -13.81
C THR A 170 -7.63 2.93 -14.17
N ASP A 171 -7.78 4.23 -13.96
CA ASP A 171 -8.84 5.08 -14.50
C ASP A 171 -8.31 6.03 -15.58
N PHE A 172 -7.07 5.81 -16.02
CA PHE A 172 -6.33 6.61 -17.00
C PHE A 172 -5.97 8.03 -16.54
N SER A 173 -6.16 8.37 -15.26
CA SER A 173 -5.74 9.64 -14.67
C SER A 173 -4.21 9.77 -14.63
N ASP A 174 -3.72 10.98 -14.37
CA ASP A 174 -2.28 11.24 -14.19
C ASP A 174 -1.70 10.45 -13.01
N SER A 175 -2.46 10.29 -11.93
CA SER A 175 -2.08 9.45 -10.79
C SER A 175 -1.93 7.97 -11.19
N ALA A 176 -2.87 7.45 -11.96
CA ALA A 176 -2.77 6.09 -12.51
C ALA A 176 -1.57 5.96 -13.46
N TYR A 177 -1.29 6.97 -14.30
CA TYR A 177 -0.12 6.95 -15.17
C TYR A 177 1.21 6.96 -14.40
N ARG A 178 1.29 7.65 -13.27
CA ARG A 178 2.46 7.58 -12.38
C ARG A 178 2.64 6.18 -11.80
N THR A 179 1.54 5.57 -11.35
CA THR A 179 1.55 4.18 -10.88
C THR A 179 2.07 3.24 -11.96
N TYR A 180 1.63 3.44 -13.20
CA TYR A 180 2.14 2.68 -14.34
C TYR A 180 3.64 2.85 -14.55
N LYS A 181 4.20 4.08 -14.41
CA LYS A 181 5.65 4.28 -14.52
C LYS A 181 6.42 3.46 -13.49
N VAL A 182 5.95 3.46 -12.23
CA VAL A 182 6.55 2.64 -11.16
C VAL A 182 6.48 1.15 -11.51
N LEU A 183 5.30 0.67 -11.93
CA LEU A 183 5.11 -0.73 -12.34
C LEU A 183 6.05 -1.13 -13.48
N ARG A 184 6.16 -0.29 -14.51
CA ARG A 184 7.06 -0.53 -15.65
C ARG A 184 8.52 -0.61 -15.22
N ASP A 185 8.93 0.27 -14.30
CA ASP A 185 10.31 0.28 -13.82
C ASP A 185 10.61 -0.96 -12.94
N MET A 186 9.63 -1.41 -12.13
CA MET A 186 9.70 -2.71 -11.40
C MET A 186 9.78 -3.89 -12.37
N GLU A 187 8.97 -3.89 -13.41
CA GLU A 187 8.96 -4.91 -14.46
C GLU A 187 10.29 -4.95 -15.21
N GLY A 188 10.80 -3.77 -15.62
CA GLY A 188 12.09 -3.64 -16.28
C GLY A 188 13.28 -4.08 -15.42
N ALA A 189 13.17 -3.98 -14.10
CA ALA A 189 14.15 -4.49 -13.14
C ALA A 189 13.99 -5.99 -12.87
N GLY A 190 12.99 -6.67 -13.44
CA GLY A 190 12.73 -8.09 -13.24
C GLY A 190 12.08 -8.42 -11.89
N ILE A 191 11.52 -7.42 -11.21
CA ILE A 191 10.87 -7.59 -9.88
C ILE A 191 9.49 -8.25 -10.02
N VAL A 192 8.76 -7.94 -11.09
CA VAL A 192 7.40 -8.44 -11.35
C VAL A 192 7.42 -9.55 -12.38
N ASP A 193 6.75 -10.67 -12.07
CA ASP A 193 6.70 -11.83 -12.98
C ASP A 193 5.52 -11.75 -13.94
N LYS A 194 4.33 -11.37 -13.43
CA LYS A 194 3.10 -11.29 -14.20
C LYS A 194 2.36 -9.98 -13.91
N ILE A 195 1.70 -9.43 -14.93
CA ILE A 195 0.88 -8.23 -14.84
C ILE A 195 -0.52 -8.53 -15.38
N SER A 196 -1.55 -8.07 -14.66
CA SER A 196 -2.89 -7.87 -15.19
C SER A 196 -3.24 -6.39 -15.07
N MET A 197 -3.88 -5.83 -16.09
CA MET A 197 -4.33 -4.43 -16.10
C MET A 197 -5.85 -4.39 -16.10
N ILE A 198 -6.44 -3.66 -15.15
CA ILE A 198 -7.90 -3.52 -15.05
C ILE A 198 -8.33 -2.06 -15.17
N HIS A 199 -9.34 -1.85 -15.99
CA HIS A 199 -10.17 -0.64 -16.00
C HIS A 199 -11.62 -0.99 -15.71
N VAL A 200 -12.23 -0.33 -14.73
CA VAL A 200 -13.62 -0.55 -14.37
C VAL A 200 -14.50 0.56 -14.89
N GLN A 201 -15.42 0.22 -15.79
CA GLN A 201 -16.44 1.12 -16.28
C GLN A 201 -17.54 1.28 -15.23
N GLY A 202 -17.53 2.43 -14.55
CA GLY A 202 -18.45 2.73 -13.47
C GLY A 202 -19.86 3.12 -13.92
N HIS A 203 -20.62 3.72 -13.01
CA HIS A 203 -22.04 4.03 -13.19
C HIS A 203 -22.37 4.85 -14.45
N HIS A 204 -21.48 5.75 -14.88
CA HIS A 204 -21.69 6.53 -16.10
C HIS A 204 -21.75 5.64 -17.35
N ALA A 205 -20.87 4.67 -17.47
CA ALA A 205 -20.86 3.71 -18.57
C ALA A 205 -22.09 2.78 -18.54
N ILE A 206 -22.51 2.39 -17.34
CA ILE A 206 -23.71 1.55 -17.14
C ILE A 206 -24.97 2.33 -17.53
N ALA A 207 -25.01 3.64 -17.34
CA ALA A 207 -26.14 4.51 -17.70
C ALA A 207 -26.33 4.69 -19.20
N ILE A 208 -25.35 4.33 -20.02
CA ILE A 208 -25.46 4.36 -21.48
C ILE A 208 -26.44 3.27 -21.92
N LYS A 209 -27.63 3.69 -22.36
CA LYS A 209 -28.71 2.78 -22.79
C LYS A 209 -28.46 2.18 -24.18
N ASP A 210 -27.80 2.94 -25.05
CA ASP A 210 -27.49 2.50 -26.40
C ASP A 210 -26.31 1.51 -26.42
N PRO A 211 -26.55 0.24 -26.84
CA PRO A 211 -25.52 -0.78 -26.88
C PRO A 211 -24.29 -0.38 -27.73
N VAL A 212 -24.52 0.25 -28.89
CA VAL A 212 -23.44 0.62 -29.80
C VAL A 212 -22.50 1.64 -29.16
N SER A 213 -23.06 2.65 -28.47
CA SER A 213 -22.27 3.65 -27.75
C SER A 213 -21.48 3.03 -26.60
N ARG A 214 -22.07 2.04 -25.90
CA ARG A 214 -21.38 1.33 -24.81
C ARG A 214 -20.25 0.45 -25.33
N ASP A 215 -20.47 -0.27 -26.42
CA ASP A 215 -19.44 -1.11 -27.04
C ASP A 215 -18.28 -0.24 -27.58
N ARG A 216 -18.60 0.91 -28.16
CA ARG A 216 -17.59 1.88 -28.60
C ARG A 216 -16.74 2.41 -27.43
N LEU A 217 -17.36 2.75 -26.30
CA LEU A 217 -16.62 3.18 -25.10
C LEU A 217 -15.72 2.06 -24.59
N THR A 218 -16.21 0.82 -24.58
CA THR A 218 -15.43 -0.34 -24.16
C THR A 218 -14.22 -0.55 -25.05
N GLU A 219 -14.38 -0.41 -26.35
CA GLU A 219 -13.26 -0.55 -27.29
C GLU A 219 -12.24 0.59 -27.14
N GLN A 220 -12.69 1.83 -26.95
CA GLN A 220 -11.79 2.96 -26.65
C GLN A 220 -10.96 2.73 -25.39
N ASN A 221 -11.57 2.21 -24.32
CA ASN A 221 -10.86 1.88 -23.07
C ASN A 221 -9.89 0.70 -23.27
N ARG A 222 -10.25 -0.29 -24.08
CA ARG A 222 -9.38 -1.39 -24.47
C ARG A 222 -8.14 -0.90 -25.21
N GLU A 223 -8.33 -0.01 -26.18
CA GLU A 223 -7.22 0.63 -26.91
C GLU A 223 -6.28 1.41 -25.97
N GLN A 224 -6.83 2.09 -24.96
CA GLN A 224 -6.01 2.80 -23.97
C GLN A 224 -5.16 1.82 -23.13
N LEU A 225 -5.77 0.74 -22.62
CA LEU A 225 -5.03 -0.31 -21.93
C LEU A 225 -3.95 -0.94 -22.82
N ASP A 226 -4.28 -1.19 -24.08
CA ASP A 226 -3.34 -1.77 -25.05
C ASP A 226 -2.14 -0.84 -25.29
N ARG A 227 -2.37 0.47 -25.43
CA ARG A 227 -1.28 1.47 -25.54
C ARG A 227 -0.36 1.48 -24.32
N ILE A 228 -0.89 1.23 -23.12
CA ILE A 228 -0.11 1.12 -21.89
C ILE A 228 0.67 -0.18 -21.89
N ARG A 229 0.02 -1.32 -22.19
CA ARG A 229 0.65 -2.64 -22.28
C ARG A 229 1.81 -2.66 -23.26
N ASN A 230 1.64 -2.02 -24.44
CA ASN A 230 2.65 -2.00 -25.50
C ASN A 230 3.95 -1.25 -25.13
N LYS A 231 3.98 -0.59 -23.97
CA LYS A 231 5.19 0.05 -23.41
C LYS A 231 5.92 -0.86 -22.41
N LEU A 232 5.41 -2.04 -22.10
CA LEU A 232 6.08 -3.06 -21.30
C LEU A 232 7.15 -3.78 -22.17
N SER A 233 8.07 -4.48 -21.50
CA SER A 233 9.05 -5.31 -22.21
C SER A 233 8.37 -6.48 -22.93
N ASP A 234 9.03 -7.04 -23.92
CA ASP A 234 8.51 -8.20 -24.67
C ASP A 234 8.25 -9.40 -23.74
N ARG A 235 9.00 -9.50 -22.63
CA ARG A 235 8.89 -10.59 -21.65
C ARG A 235 7.51 -10.70 -21.01
N THR A 236 6.90 -9.55 -20.66
CA THR A 236 5.63 -9.49 -19.89
C THR A 236 4.47 -9.05 -20.75
N ARG A 237 4.73 -8.34 -21.87
CA ARG A 237 3.69 -7.75 -22.72
C ARG A 237 2.69 -8.76 -23.25
N GLU A 238 3.17 -9.91 -23.76
CA GLU A 238 2.32 -10.94 -24.37
C GLU A 238 1.46 -11.66 -23.32
N ASP A 239 1.99 -11.83 -22.10
CA ASP A 239 1.30 -12.48 -20.98
C ASP A 239 0.46 -11.51 -20.13
N THR A 240 0.44 -10.20 -20.49
CA THR A 240 -0.33 -9.21 -19.74
C THR A 240 -1.81 -9.25 -20.11
N ASP A 241 -2.66 -9.62 -19.15
CA ASP A 241 -4.11 -9.60 -19.30
C ASP A 241 -4.65 -8.17 -19.30
N LEU A 242 -5.52 -7.82 -20.27
CA LEU A 242 -6.26 -6.58 -20.30
C LEU A 242 -7.73 -6.84 -19.93
N ILE A 243 -8.15 -6.29 -18.81
CA ILE A 243 -9.45 -6.54 -18.21
C ILE A 243 -10.28 -5.24 -18.23
N ILE A 244 -11.47 -5.31 -18.84
CA ILE A 244 -12.48 -4.27 -18.74
C ILE A 244 -13.71 -4.90 -18.13
N THR A 245 -14.19 -4.35 -17.04
CA THR A 245 -15.40 -4.82 -16.37
C THR A 245 -16.32 -3.64 -16.08
N PHE A 246 -17.57 -3.96 -15.70
CA PHE A 246 -18.59 -2.98 -15.35
C PHE A 246 -18.99 -3.17 -13.90
N GLY A 247 -19.14 -2.08 -13.17
CA GLY A 247 -19.60 -2.18 -11.79
C GLY A 247 -19.11 -1.07 -10.88
N THR A 248 -19.05 -1.40 -9.59
CA THR A 248 -18.49 -0.51 -8.57
C THR A 248 -16.97 -0.68 -8.53
N PRO A 249 -16.16 0.33 -8.96
CA PRO A 249 -14.74 0.14 -9.21
C PRO A 249 -13.98 -0.56 -8.08
N GLY A 250 -14.09 -0.08 -6.83
CA GLY A 250 -13.33 -0.69 -5.73
C GLY A 250 -13.71 -2.14 -5.43
N LYS A 251 -14.96 -2.55 -5.71
CA LYS A 251 -15.39 -3.94 -5.56
C LYS A 251 -14.85 -4.81 -6.69
N GLU A 252 -15.03 -4.36 -7.92
CA GLU A 252 -14.58 -5.09 -9.12
C GLU A 252 -13.06 -5.32 -9.13
N ILE A 253 -12.28 -4.33 -8.67
CA ILE A 253 -10.81 -4.48 -8.54
C ILE A 253 -10.45 -5.59 -7.56
N VAL A 254 -11.09 -5.62 -6.37
CA VAL A 254 -10.81 -6.64 -5.35
C VAL A 254 -11.28 -8.03 -5.83
N ASP A 255 -12.47 -8.13 -6.39
CA ASP A 255 -12.99 -9.39 -6.91
C ASP A 255 -12.10 -9.94 -8.04
N THR A 256 -11.66 -9.06 -8.97
CA THR A 256 -10.73 -9.44 -10.04
C THR A 256 -9.37 -9.89 -9.49
N ALA A 257 -8.86 -9.22 -8.44
CA ALA A 257 -7.60 -9.66 -7.80
C ALA A 257 -7.71 -11.10 -7.29
N LYS A 258 -8.84 -11.46 -6.65
CA LYS A 258 -9.12 -12.82 -6.20
C LYS A 258 -9.25 -13.80 -7.35
N GLU A 259 -10.07 -13.49 -8.35
CA GLU A 259 -10.33 -14.35 -9.51
C GLU A 259 -9.05 -14.65 -10.32
N ARG A 260 -8.14 -13.67 -10.40
CA ARG A 260 -6.88 -13.79 -11.15
C ARG A 260 -5.72 -14.28 -10.30
N ASN A 261 -5.94 -14.53 -9.00
CA ASN A 261 -4.90 -14.86 -8.04
C ASN A 261 -3.76 -13.83 -8.08
N ALA A 262 -4.11 -12.54 -8.16
CA ALA A 262 -3.15 -11.46 -8.03
C ALA A 262 -2.55 -11.46 -6.62
N THR A 263 -1.27 -11.19 -6.51
CA THR A 263 -0.54 -11.20 -5.24
C THR A 263 -0.32 -9.79 -4.68
N MET A 264 -0.59 -8.76 -5.49
CA MET A 264 -0.59 -7.36 -5.09
C MET A 264 -1.51 -6.55 -6.00
N ILE A 265 -2.15 -5.53 -5.44
CA ILE A 265 -2.83 -4.49 -6.21
C ILE A 265 -1.97 -3.23 -6.22
N MET A 266 -1.72 -2.68 -7.43
CA MET A 266 -1.09 -1.36 -7.60
C MET A 266 -2.08 -0.38 -8.19
N MET A 267 -2.22 0.80 -7.56
CA MET A 267 -3.10 1.85 -8.03
C MET A 267 -2.69 3.24 -7.54
N GLY A 268 -3.23 4.28 -8.16
CA GLY A 268 -3.10 5.63 -7.65
C GLY A 268 -3.87 5.84 -6.35
N SER A 269 -3.39 6.70 -5.48
CA SER A 269 -4.13 7.06 -4.25
C SER A 269 -5.38 7.88 -4.56
N GLN A 270 -5.43 8.54 -5.72
CA GLN A 270 -6.50 9.40 -6.22
C GLN A 270 -6.80 9.07 -7.68
N GLY A 271 -7.98 9.43 -8.18
CA GLY A 271 -8.42 9.19 -9.56
C GLY A 271 -8.94 10.45 -10.25
N GLU A 272 -9.65 10.27 -11.39
CA GLU A 272 -10.33 11.35 -12.09
C GLU A 272 -11.35 12.05 -11.17
N GLY A 273 -11.37 13.40 -11.23
CA GLY A 273 -12.29 14.23 -10.44
C GLY A 273 -11.69 14.80 -9.15
N TYR A 274 -10.38 14.86 -9.07
CA TYR A 274 -9.62 15.39 -7.94
C TYR A 274 -9.91 16.88 -7.70
N VAL A 275 -10.32 17.21 -6.48
CA VAL A 275 -10.31 18.56 -5.90
C VAL A 275 -9.12 18.64 -4.95
N GLN A 276 -8.34 19.65 -5.08
CA GLN A 276 -6.96 19.92 -4.60
C GLN A 276 -6.60 19.65 -3.13
N GLU A 277 -7.38 18.96 -2.31
CA GLU A 277 -7.06 18.77 -0.89
C GLU A 277 -7.13 17.31 -0.43
N LEU A 278 -5.95 16.78 -0.05
CA LEU A 278 -5.68 15.77 1.00
C LEU A 278 -6.65 14.57 1.17
N PHE A 279 -7.19 13.96 0.10
CA PHE A 279 -8.08 12.83 0.31
C PHE A 279 -7.67 11.59 -0.50
N LEU A 280 -7.66 10.46 0.19
CA LEU A 280 -7.65 9.16 -0.46
C LEU A 280 -8.90 9.03 -1.31
N GLY A 281 -8.75 8.66 -2.60
CA GLY A 281 -9.88 8.48 -3.50
C GLY A 281 -10.86 7.41 -2.98
N SER A 282 -12.14 7.55 -3.30
CA SER A 282 -13.18 6.60 -2.85
C SER A 282 -12.92 5.16 -3.30
N VAL A 283 -12.36 4.98 -4.48
CA VAL A 283 -11.97 3.67 -5.03
C VAL A 283 -10.80 3.10 -4.25
N SER A 284 -9.72 3.90 -4.07
CA SER A 284 -8.53 3.50 -3.33
C SER A 284 -8.85 3.17 -1.87
N SER A 285 -9.67 4.00 -1.21
CA SER A 285 -10.17 3.74 0.14
C SER A 285 -10.94 2.41 0.22
N LYS A 286 -11.75 2.09 -0.78
CA LYS A 286 -12.51 0.84 -0.81
C LYS A 286 -11.60 -0.37 -1.04
N VAL A 287 -10.64 -0.25 -1.96
CA VAL A 287 -9.66 -1.32 -2.26
C VAL A 287 -8.80 -1.61 -1.04
N THR A 288 -8.22 -0.61 -0.38
CA THR A 288 -7.37 -0.78 0.80
C THR A 288 -8.10 -1.44 1.97
N ARG A 289 -9.41 -1.23 2.07
CA ARG A 289 -10.25 -1.82 3.11
C ARG A 289 -10.67 -3.25 2.83
N LEU A 290 -10.88 -3.62 1.56
CA LEU A 290 -11.50 -4.89 1.17
C LEU A 290 -10.50 -5.90 0.61
N SER A 291 -9.28 -5.48 0.28
CA SER A 291 -8.28 -6.35 -0.30
C SER A 291 -7.74 -7.35 0.72
N ASP A 292 -7.59 -8.60 0.30
CA ASP A 292 -6.88 -9.64 1.05
C ASP A 292 -5.39 -9.70 0.67
N VAL A 293 -4.99 -8.99 -0.39
CA VAL A 293 -3.59 -8.90 -0.83
C VAL A 293 -3.03 -7.52 -0.50
N PRO A 294 -1.70 -7.37 -0.38
CA PRO A 294 -1.08 -6.07 -0.21
C PRO A 294 -1.51 -5.07 -1.29
N VAL A 295 -1.62 -3.79 -0.90
CA VAL A 295 -1.94 -2.70 -1.82
C VAL A 295 -0.82 -1.69 -1.83
N LEU A 296 -0.24 -1.46 -3.00
CA LEU A 296 0.74 -0.39 -3.22
C LEU A 296 0.04 0.82 -3.82
N LEU A 297 -0.07 1.88 -3.02
CA LEU A 297 -0.64 3.15 -3.43
C LEU A 297 0.45 4.12 -3.82
N ILE A 298 0.32 4.68 -5.02
CA ILE A 298 1.21 5.72 -5.52
C ILE A 298 0.47 7.07 -5.45
N PRO A 299 1.01 8.06 -4.71
CA PRO A 299 0.37 9.36 -4.59
C PRO A 299 0.40 10.14 -5.91
N ALA A 300 -0.57 11.05 -6.09
CA ALA A 300 -0.54 12.02 -7.17
C ALA A 300 0.64 12.99 -6.99
N GLU A 301 1.12 13.57 -8.10
CA GLU A 301 2.12 14.64 -8.05
C GLU A 301 1.47 15.89 -7.45
N GLN A 302 2.08 16.43 -6.42
CA GLN A 302 1.74 17.79 -6.03
C GLN A 302 2.57 18.73 -6.90
N GLU A 303 1.91 19.67 -7.56
CA GLU A 303 2.61 20.81 -8.15
C GLU A 303 3.48 21.42 -7.05
N LYS A 304 4.77 21.58 -7.33
CA LYS A 304 5.62 22.37 -6.45
C LYS A 304 5.02 23.77 -6.46
N GLU A 305 4.51 24.21 -5.33
CA GLU A 305 4.29 25.65 -5.14
C GLU A 305 5.64 26.31 -5.38
N GLU A 306 5.76 26.98 -6.52
CA GLU A 306 6.87 27.90 -6.77
C GLU A 306 6.71 29.03 -5.76
N SER A 307 7.50 28.99 -4.70
CA SER A 307 7.66 30.05 -3.70
C SER A 307 8.67 31.10 -4.16
#